data_59ecc485278af637db1a1eea990e117d
#
_entry.id   59ecc485278af637db1a1eea990e117d
#
_cell.length_a   1.000
_cell.length_b   1.000
_cell.length_c   1.000
_cell.angle_alpha   90.00
_cell.angle_beta   90.00
_cell.angle_gamma   90.00
#
_symmetry.space_group_name_H-M   'P 1'
#
loop_
_entity.id
_entity.type
_entity.pdbx_description
1 polymer ?
#
loop_
_entity_poly.entity_id
_entity_poly.type
_entity_poly.pdbx_seq_one_letter_code
_entity_poly.pdbx_strand_id
1 'polypeptide(L)'
;FSDTSALLGNGISTFPDYPAEIRAPQGTVAGVSGFQVHFGAKRQLNPGDFCDVLIAMNPAALKANRKWLKPGATVILDEDSITEEHLRKAGFATLDPIRELNLEDFNVVVPNITEMTKAALADSGLDNKAMVKCKNMFALGICFYLYNRPEDHAKHYLDSKFAKKNPAIAEANKRAIDAGYNYAANTHQFANTY
;
A
#
# COMPACT_ATOMS: atom_id res chain seq x y z
N PHE A 1 4.80 9.69 -2.07
CA PHE A 1 4.08 10.13 -0.85
C PHE A 1 4.99 10.97 0.07
N SER A 2 6.14 10.43 0.46
CA SER A 2 7.09 11.14 1.35
C SER A 2 7.51 12.50 0.78
N ASP A 3 7.91 12.54 -0.49
CA ASP A 3 8.31 13.77 -1.15
C ASP A 3 7.17 14.80 -1.19
N THR A 4 5.95 14.37 -1.51
CA THR A 4 4.76 15.24 -1.50
C THR A 4 4.51 15.81 -0.11
N SER A 5 4.59 14.98 0.93
CA SER A 5 4.39 15.41 2.31
C SER A 5 5.51 16.36 2.78
N ALA A 6 6.76 16.16 2.34
CA ALA A 6 7.88 17.07 2.60
C ALA A 6 7.67 18.44 1.97
N LEU A 7 7.20 18.48 0.72
CA LEU A 7 6.90 19.72 0.01
C LEU A 7 5.79 20.54 0.67
N LEU A 8 4.89 19.87 1.39
CA LEU A 8 3.85 20.52 2.19
C LEU A 8 4.34 20.98 3.57
N GLY A 9 5.63 20.88 3.84
CA GLY A 9 6.25 21.37 5.08
C GLY A 9 6.19 20.40 6.26
N ASN A 10 5.82 19.13 6.05
CA ASN A 10 5.87 18.14 7.12
C ASN A 10 7.30 17.70 7.43
N GLY A 11 7.58 17.48 8.70
CA GLY A 11 8.75 16.73 9.14
C GLY A 11 8.56 15.26 8.83
N ILE A 12 9.52 14.65 8.12
CA ILE A 12 9.42 13.27 7.66
C ILE A 12 10.66 12.48 8.03
N SER A 13 10.44 11.25 8.47
CA SER A 13 11.46 10.21 8.56
C SER A 13 10.97 8.94 7.86
N THR A 14 11.84 8.29 7.10
CA THR A 14 11.52 7.08 6.36
C THR A 14 12.44 5.94 6.81
N PHE A 15 11.85 4.77 6.98
CA PHE A 15 12.53 3.59 7.49
C PHE A 15 12.21 2.39 6.58
N PRO A 16 13.09 2.10 5.59
CA PRO A 16 12.95 0.91 4.80
C PRO A 16 13.27 -0.33 5.65
N ASP A 17 12.43 -1.34 5.55
CA ASP A 17 12.65 -2.65 6.14
C ASP A 17 12.74 -3.68 5.01
N TYR A 18 13.98 -4.05 4.67
CA TYR A 18 14.24 -5.05 3.66
C TYR A 18 14.75 -6.32 4.35
N PRO A 19 14.26 -7.51 3.97
CA PRO A 19 14.76 -8.74 4.53
C PRO A 19 16.26 -8.89 4.24
N ALA A 20 17.03 -9.26 5.26
CA ALA A 20 18.48 -9.48 5.16
C ALA A 20 18.83 -10.63 4.20
N GLU A 21 17.90 -11.57 3.98
CA GLU A 21 18.05 -12.71 3.10
C GLU A 21 17.00 -12.71 1.97
N ILE A 22 17.45 -12.94 0.74
CA ILE A 22 16.58 -13.02 -0.44
C ILE A 22 15.72 -14.30 -0.42
N ARG A 23 16.16 -15.32 0.32
CA ARG A 23 15.43 -16.59 0.50
C ARG A 23 15.14 -16.80 1.98
N ALA A 24 13.87 -16.88 2.33
CA ALA A 24 13.48 -17.22 3.69
C ALA A 24 13.93 -18.65 4.02
N PRO A 25 14.52 -18.89 5.22
CA PRO A 25 14.78 -20.24 5.70
C PRO A 25 13.49 -21.07 5.71
N GLN A 26 13.62 -22.37 5.53
CA GLN A 26 12.47 -23.29 5.53
C GLN A 26 11.71 -23.16 6.88
N GLY A 27 10.39 -22.90 6.80
CA GLY A 27 9.52 -22.70 7.96
C GLY A 27 9.38 -21.26 8.46
N THR A 28 10.04 -20.28 7.78
CA THR A 28 9.81 -18.85 8.04
C THR A 28 8.93 -18.23 6.97
N VAL A 29 8.22 -17.17 7.34
CA VAL A 29 7.47 -16.36 6.36
C VAL A 29 8.46 -15.77 5.38
N ALA A 30 8.26 -15.99 4.08
CA ALA A 30 9.11 -15.43 3.02
C ALA A 30 9.27 -13.92 3.23
N GLY A 31 10.50 -13.43 3.07
CA GLY A 31 10.89 -12.07 3.45
C GLY A 31 9.89 -11.01 2.97
N VAL A 32 9.27 -10.38 3.94
CA VAL A 32 8.38 -9.25 3.73
C VAL A 32 9.22 -7.99 3.72
N SER A 33 9.27 -7.30 2.59
CA SER A 33 9.83 -5.94 2.55
C SER A 33 8.79 -4.94 3.00
N GLY A 34 9.20 -3.98 3.81
CA GLY A 34 8.35 -2.92 4.31
C GLY A 34 8.97 -1.53 4.08
N PHE A 35 8.12 -0.53 4.12
CA PHE A 35 8.54 0.87 4.09
C PHE A 35 7.69 1.66 5.07
N GLN A 36 8.31 2.14 6.13
CA GLN A 36 7.64 2.93 7.15
C GLN A 36 7.90 4.42 6.90
N VAL A 37 6.85 5.21 7.01
CA VAL A 37 6.90 6.66 6.95
C VAL A 37 6.33 7.22 8.24
N HIS A 38 7.15 7.97 8.97
CA HIS A 38 6.71 8.75 10.11
C HIS A 38 6.73 10.23 9.74
N PHE A 39 5.60 10.89 9.80
CA PHE A 39 5.49 12.30 9.44
C PHE A 39 4.52 13.04 10.38
N GLY A 40 4.68 14.35 10.45
CA GLY A 40 3.87 15.23 11.29
C GLY A 40 4.26 16.68 11.10
N ALA A 41 3.61 17.58 11.83
CA ALA A 41 3.87 19.03 11.75
C ALA A 41 5.28 19.44 12.18
N LYS A 42 5.95 18.62 13.00
CA LYS A 42 7.33 18.85 13.46
C LYS A 42 8.27 17.80 12.89
N ARG A 43 9.58 18.11 12.91
CA ARG A 43 10.62 17.15 12.49
C ARG A 43 10.52 15.86 13.31
N GLN A 44 10.40 14.74 12.63
CA GLN A 44 10.38 13.42 13.23
C GLN A 44 11.82 12.86 13.29
N LEU A 45 12.22 12.36 14.45
CA LEU A 45 13.59 11.87 14.69
C LEU A 45 13.66 10.36 14.92
N ASN A 46 12.51 9.69 14.96
CA ASN A 46 12.41 8.26 15.20
C ASN A 46 11.30 7.63 14.34
N PRO A 47 11.28 6.31 14.16
CA PRO A 47 10.25 5.61 13.39
C PRO A 47 8.86 5.66 14.03
N GLY A 48 8.76 5.96 15.32
CA GLY A 48 7.55 5.70 16.12
C GLY A 48 7.42 4.22 16.49
N ASP A 49 6.66 3.95 17.55
CA ASP A 49 6.49 2.57 18.06
C ASP A 49 5.36 1.83 17.33
N PHE A 50 4.32 2.56 16.91
CA PHE A 50 3.13 1.99 16.27
C PHE A 50 2.69 2.85 15.09
N CYS A 51 1.94 2.24 14.17
CA CYS A 51 1.41 2.92 12.99
C CYS A 51 -0.11 3.14 13.04
N ASP A 52 -0.54 4.24 12.46
CA ASP A 52 -1.95 4.60 12.31
C ASP A 52 -2.60 3.92 11.09
N VAL A 53 -1.79 3.64 10.07
CA VAL A 53 -2.22 2.97 8.83
C VAL A 53 -1.22 1.90 8.43
N LEU A 54 -1.70 0.71 8.16
CA LEU A 54 -0.95 -0.40 7.55
C LEU A 54 -1.54 -0.72 6.18
N ILE A 55 -0.71 -0.69 5.15
CA ILE A 55 -1.08 -1.18 3.82
C ILE A 55 -0.34 -2.48 3.59
N ALA A 56 -1.08 -3.57 3.54
CA ALA A 56 -0.56 -4.91 3.31
C ALA A 56 -0.97 -5.39 1.90
N MET A 57 0.00 -5.55 1.02
CA MET A 57 -0.25 -6.02 -0.35
C MET A 57 -0.38 -7.55 -0.45
N ASN A 58 -0.26 -8.25 0.68
CA ASN A 58 -0.45 -9.69 0.80
C ASN A 58 -0.58 -10.12 2.27
N PRO A 59 -1.09 -11.35 2.55
CA PRO A 59 -1.27 -11.85 3.91
C PRO A 59 0.03 -11.96 4.74
N ALA A 60 1.15 -12.25 4.10
CA ALA A 60 2.45 -12.33 4.80
C ALA A 60 2.87 -10.97 5.37
N ALA A 61 2.67 -9.90 4.58
CA ALA A 61 2.93 -8.53 5.03
C ALA A 61 2.00 -8.13 6.19
N LEU A 62 0.73 -8.52 6.13
CA LEU A 62 -0.21 -8.29 7.21
C LEU A 62 0.25 -8.97 8.51
N LYS A 63 0.54 -10.27 8.45
CA LYS A 63 0.97 -11.06 9.61
C LYS A 63 2.25 -10.53 10.25
N ALA A 64 3.24 -10.19 9.44
CA ALA A 64 4.53 -9.68 9.92
C ALA A 64 4.40 -8.34 10.65
N ASN A 65 3.48 -7.47 10.19
CA ASN A 65 3.36 -6.10 10.67
C ASN A 65 2.18 -5.87 11.63
N ARG A 66 1.34 -6.87 11.90
CA ARG A 66 0.21 -6.77 12.84
C ARG A 66 0.60 -6.16 14.20
N LYS A 67 1.76 -6.52 14.70
CA LYS A 67 2.28 -6.09 16.01
C LYS A 67 2.54 -4.59 16.14
N TRP A 68 2.63 -3.89 15.02
CA TRP A 68 2.90 -2.45 14.98
C TRP A 68 1.65 -1.58 14.87
N LEU A 69 0.46 -2.17 14.86
CA LEU A 69 -0.80 -1.43 14.75
C LEU A 69 -1.18 -0.79 16.09
N LYS A 70 -1.53 0.49 16.05
CA LYS A 70 -2.22 1.17 17.16
C LYS A 70 -3.65 0.63 17.30
N PRO A 71 -4.24 0.65 18.49
CA PRO A 71 -5.67 0.43 18.64
C PRO A 71 -6.49 1.33 17.72
N GLY A 72 -7.43 0.77 16.98
CA GLY A 72 -8.26 1.53 16.02
C GLY A 72 -7.55 1.97 14.73
N ALA A 73 -6.34 1.49 14.48
CA ALA A 73 -5.62 1.79 13.22
C ALA A 73 -6.39 1.30 12.00
N THR A 74 -6.15 1.95 10.87
CA THR A 74 -6.66 1.53 9.56
C THR A 74 -5.76 0.46 8.96
N VAL A 75 -6.36 -0.65 8.52
CA VAL A 75 -5.66 -1.74 7.82
C VAL A 75 -6.23 -1.86 6.42
N ILE A 76 -5.38 -1.76 5.41
CA ILE A 76 -5.74 -1.95 4.00
C ILE A 76 -5.06 -3.22 3.53
N LEU A 77 -5.85 -4.20 3.07
CA LEU A 77 -5.36 -5.48 2.59
C LEU A 77 -5.89 -5.74 1.17
N ASP A 78 -5.00 -6.02 0.22
CA ASP A 78 -5.40 -6.40 -1.15
C ASP A 78 -6.17 -7.73 -1.14
N GLU A 79 -7.49 -7.68 -1.40
CA GLU A 79 -8.38 -8.85 -1.40
C GLU A 79 -7.91 -9.92 -2.39
N ASP A 80 -7.45 -9.50 -3.56
CA ASP A 80 -6.98 -10.43 -4.60
C ASP A 80 -5.74 -11.24 -4.18
N SER A 81 -5.08 -10.80 -3.10
CA SER A 81 -3.96 -11.51 -2.51
C SER A 81 -4.37 -12.59 -1.49
N ILE A 82 -5.63 -12.60 -1.04
CA ILE A 82 -6.15 -13.53 -0.03
C ILE A 82 -6.52 -14.86 -0.72
N THR A 83 -5.51 -15.64 -1.07
CA THR A 83 -5.69 -16.99 -1.62
C THR A 83 -5.26 -18.04 -0.61
N GLU A 84 -5.83 -19.25 -0.69
CA GLU A 84 -5.43 -20.36 0.16
C GLU A 84 -3.92 -20.61 0.10
N GLU A 85 -3.33 -20.53 -1.08
CA GLU A 85 -1.89 -20.70 -1.29
C GLU A 85 -1.07 -19.62 -0.55
N HIS A 86 -1.48 -18.35 -0.68
CA HIS A 86 -0.77 -17.24 -0.02
C HIS A 86 -0.93 -17.29 1.49
N LEU A 87 -2.12 -17.61 1.98
CA LEU A 87 -2.39 -17.76 3.42
C LEU A 87 -1.54 -18.90 4.00
N ARG A 88 -1.54 -20.06 3.35
CA ARG A 88 -0.72 -21.21 3.77
C ARG A 88 0.78 -20.88 3.78
N LYS A 89 1.29 -20.23 2.72
CA LYS A 89 2.70 -19.78 2.66
C LYS A 89 3.06 -18.78 3.75
N ALA A 90 2.11 -17.94 4.15
CA ALA A 90 2.26 -16.99 5.24
C ALA A 90 2.03 -17.65 6.64
N GLY A 91 1.75 -18.95 6.69
CA GLY A 91 1.59 -19.70 7.93
C GLY A 91 0.27 -19.40 8.66
N PHE A 92 -0.78 -19.03 7.92
CA PHE A 92 -2.14 -18.96 8.48
C PHE A 92 -2.72 -20.35 8.63
N ALA A 93 -3.45 -20.55 9.73
CA ALA A 93 -4.18 -21.78 10.01
C ALA A 93 -5.57 -21.78 9.39
N THR A 94 -6.14 -20.61 9.12
CA THR A 94 -7.49 -20.44 8.59
C THR A 94 -7.46 -19.64 7.27
N LEU A 95 -8.62 -19.60 6.59
CA LEU A 95 -8.82 -18.79 5.38
C LEU A 95 -9.26 -17.34 5.72
N ASP A 96 -9.41 -17.04 6.99
CA ASP A 96 -9.81 -15.72 7.48
C ASP A 96 -8.64 -15.04 8.23
N PRO A 97 -7.80 -14.27 7.53
CA PRO A 97 -6.66 -13.62 8.15
C PRO A 97 -7.06 -12.50 9.13
N ILE A 98 -8.24 -11.91 8.95
CA ILE A 98 -8.74 -10.83 9.81
C ILE A 98 -9.06 -11.39 11.18
N ARG A 99 -9.83 -12.46 11.24
CA ARG A 99 -10.19 -13.12 12.48
C ARG A 99 -9.01 -13.79 13.16
N GLU A 100 -8.13 -14.46 12.39
CA GLU A 100 -6.95 -15.13 12.96
C GLU A 100 -5.99 -14.14 13.64
N LEU A 101 -5.90 -12.92 13.13
CA LEU A 101 -5.05 -11.87 13.69
C LEU A 101 -5.77 -10.93 14.67
N ASN A 102 -7.03 -11.21 15.04
CA ASN A 102 -7.85 -10.38 15.91
C ASN A 102 -7.87 -8.92 15.44
N LEU A 103 -8.33 -8.71 14.20
CA LEU A 103 -8.40 -7.38 13.58
C LEU A 103 -9.82 -6.82 13.55
N GLU A 104 -10.79 -7.46 14.19
CA GLU A 104 -12.19 -7.05 14.19
C GLU A 104 -12.42 -5.66 14.81
N ASP A 105 -11.57 -5.27 15.76
CA ASP A 105 -11.63 -3.95 16.42
C ASP A 105 -10.83 -2.86 15.65
N PHE A 106 -10.28 -3.19 14.50
CA PHE A 106 -9.56 -2.26 13.63
C PHE A 106 -10.45 -1.80 12.47
N ASN A 107 -10.10 -0.66 11.88
CA ASN A 107 -10.75 -0.22 10.66
C ASN A 107 -10.16 -0.97 9.45
N VAL A 108 -10.70 -2.16 9.15
CA VAL A 108 -10.19 -3.02 8.08
C VAL A 108 -10.92 -2.75 6.78
N VAL A 109 -10.17 -2.40 5.74
CA VAL A 109 -10.65 -2.19 4.37
C VAL A 109 -9.94 -3.18 3.44
N VAL A 110 -10.72 -3.94 2.68
CA VAL A 110 -10.21 -5.04 1.85
C VAL A 110 -10.60 -4.82 0.38
N PRO A 111 -9.94 -3.89 -0.32
CA PRO A 111 -10.21 -3.63 -1.73
C PRO A 111 -9.59 -4.68 -2.65
N ASN A 112 -10.23 -4.95 -3.78
CA ASN A 112 -9.68 -5.75 -4.90
C ASN A 112 -8.64 -4.91 -5.68
N ILE A 113 -7.52 -4.57 -5.04
CA ILE A 113 -6.52 -3.63 -5.61
C ILE A 113 -6.03 -4.10 -6.97
N THR A 114 -5.73 -5.39 -7.10
CA THR A 114 -5.20 -5.96 -8.35
C THR A 114 -6.23 -5.89 -9.48
N GLU A 115 -7.46 -6.33 -9.26
CA GLU A 115 -8.51 -6.33 -10.29
C GLU A 115 -8.96 -4.90 -10.63
N MET A 116 -9.09 -4.02 -9.64
CA MET A 116 -9.42 -2.61 -9.89
C MET A 116 -8.32 -1.90 -10.68
N THR A 117 -7.06 -2.20 -10.43
CA THR A 117 -5.95 -1.67 -11.22
C THR A 117 -6.04 -2.14 -12.67
N LYS A 118 -6.29 -3.42 -12.92
CA LYS A 118 -6.47 -3.96 -14.27
C LYS A 118 -7.66 -3.31 -14.98
N ALA A 119 -8.80 -3.18 -14.28
CA ALA A 119 -9.99 -2.52 -14.84
C ALA A 119 -9.71 -1.07 -15.24
N ALA A 120 -9.02 -0.31 -14.40
CA ALA A 120 -8.63 1.06 -14.68
C ALA A 120 -7.66 1.19 -15.87
N LEU A 121 -6.95 0.13 -16.21
CA LEU A 121 -5.93 0.10 -17.28
C LEU A 121 -6.33 -0.75 -18.49
N ALA A 122 -7.57 -1.22 -18.57
CA ALA A 122 -8.02 -2.17 -19.60
C ALA A 122 -7.78 -1.68 -21.04
N ASP A 123 -7.86 -0.37 -21.27
CA ASP A 123 -7.65 0.29 -22.57
C ASP A 123 -6.24 0.89 -22.75
N SER A 124 -5.31 0.59 -21.82
CA SER A 124 -3.94 1.14 -21.85
C SER A 124 -3.03 0.52 -22.91
N GLY A 125 -3.43 -0.60 -23.53
CA GLY A 125 -2.59 -1.37 -24.43
C GLY A 125 -1.47 -2.17 -23.74
N LEU A 126 -1.42 -2.15 -22.40
CA LEU A 126 -0.45 -2.93 -21.62
C LEU A 126 -0.90 -4.38 -21.47
N ASP A 127 0.05 -5.30 -21.39
CA ASP A 127 -0.24 -6.68 -21.02
C ASP A 127 -0.63 -6.80 -19.54
N ASN A 128 -1.26 -7.91 -19.20
CA ASN A 128 -1.75 -8.16 -17.83
C ASN A 128 -0.64 -8.05 -16.77
N LYS A 129 0.58 -8.52 -17.09
CA LYS A 129 1.72 -8.46 -16.18
C LYS A 129 2.19 -7.04 -15.92
N ALA A 130 2.18 -6.19 -16.94
CA ALA A 130 2.51 -4.77 -16.81
C ALA A 130 1.44 -4.01 -16.03
N MET A 131 0.16 -4.29 -16.27
CA MET A 131 -0.95 -3.70 -15.51
C MET A 131 -0.84 -4.03 -14.01
N VAL A 132 -0.61 -5.29 -13.65
CA VAL A 132 -0.46 -5.73 -12.25
C VAL A 132 0.71 -5.04 -11.54
N LYS A 133 1.78 -4.69 -12.25
CA LYS A 133 2.91 -3.93 -11.66
C LYS A 133 2.52 -2.53 -11.22
N CYS A 134 1.42 -1.97 -11.73
CA CYS A 134 0.93 -0.64 -11.36
C CYS A 134 0.10 -0.65 -10.07
N LYS A 135 -0.22 -1.81 -9.48
CA LYS A 135 -1.11 -1.91 -8.30
C LYS A 135 -0.63 -1.14 -7.07
N ASN A 136 0.69 -0.98 -6.90
CA ASN A 136 1.23 -0.15 -5.82
C ASN A 136 0.88 1.34 -5.98
N MET A 137 0.63 1.78 -7.22
CA MET A 137 0.18 3.16 -7.47
C MET A 137 -1.29 3.33 -7.11
N PHE A 138 -2.11 2.30 -7.26
CA PHE A 138 -3.48 2.31 -6.75
C PHE A 138 -3.47 2.48 -5.22
N ALA A 139 -2.68 1.68 -4.51
CA ALA A 139 -2.52 1.82 -3.06
C ALA A 139 -1.99 3.21 -2.65
N LEU A 140 -1.09 3.79 -3.45
CA LEU A 140 -0.61 5.16 -3.25
C LEU A 140 -1.72 6.19 -3.43
N GLY A 141 -2.64 6.01 -4.37
CA GLY A 141 -3.83 6.85 -4.55
C GLY A 141 -4.73 6.85 -3.30
N ILE A 142 -4.96 5.69 -2.70
CA ILE A 142 -5.67 5.58 -1.41
C ILE A 142 -4.94 6.40 -0.33
N CYS A 143 -3.59 6.32 -0.26
CA CYS A 143 -2.82 7.11 0.69
C CYS A 143 -3.01 8.62 0.48
N PHE A 144 -3.02 9.10 -0.76
CA PHE A 144 -3.23 10.52 -1.04
C PHE A 144 -4.59 11.01 -0.56
N TYR A 145 -5.62 10.20 -0.72
CA TYR A 145 -6.93 10.50 -0.17
C TYR A 145 -6.91 10.52 1.37
N LEU A 146 -6.41 9.47 2.01
CA LEU A 146 -6.41 9.32 3.47
C LEU A 146 -5.71 10.48 4.18
N TYR A 147 -4.64 10.98 3.60
CA TYR A 147 -3.83 12.03 4.18
C TYR A 147 -4.04 13.40 3.55
N ASN A 148 -5.10 13.55 2.74
CA ASN A 148 -5.43 14.78 2.04
C ASN A 148 -4.21 15.41 1.34
N ARG A 149 -3.51 14.61 0.52
CA ARG A 149 -2.31 15.02 -0.20
C ARG A 149 -2.58 15.18 -1.69
N PRO A 150 -2.05 16.25 -2.33
CA PRO A 150 -2.15 16.43 -3.77
C PRO A 150 -1.32 15.39 -4.51
N GLU A 151 -1.83 14.89 -5.63
CA GLU A 151 -1.19 13.85 -6.45
C GLU A 151 -0.19 14.40 -7.47
N ASP A 152 -0.27 15.72 -7.77
CA ASP A 152 0.44 16.35 -8.87
C ASP A 152 1.94 16.11 -8.85
N HIS A 153 2.56 16.20 -7.67
CA HIS A 153 4.00 15.94 -7.53
C HIS A 153 4.37 14.50 -7.89
N ALA A 154 3.58 13.54 -7.46
CA ALA A 154 3.82 12.12 -7.77
C ALA A 154 3.63 11.85 -9.26
N LYS A 155 2.61 12.44 -9.89
CA LYS A 155 2.36 12.34 -11.33
C LYS A 155 3.50 12.97 -12.13
N HIS A 156 3.96 14.14 -11.74
CA HIS A 156 5.11 14.79 -12.37
C HIS A 156 6.40 13.97 -12.24
N TYR A 157 6.63 13.35 -11.08
CA TYR A 157 7.76 12.45 -10.90
C TYR A 157 7.68 11.23 -11.83
N LEU A 158 6.51 10.64 -12.00
CA LEU A 158 6.30 9.53 -12.94
C LEU A 158 6.60 9.93 -14.39
N ASP A 159 6.17 11.12 -14.80
CA ASP A 159 6.49 11.66 -16.12
C ASP A 159 8.01 11.86 -16.29
N SER A 160 8.67 12.47 -15.32
CA SER A 160 10.12 12.71 -15.38
C SER A 160 10.92 11.41 -15.47
N LYS A 161 10.47 10.37 -14.78
CA LYS A 161 11.16 9.08 -14.69
C LYS A 161 10.92 8.17 -15.88
N PHE A 162 9.68 8.12 -16.35
CA PHE A 162 9.23 7.10 -17.31
C PHE A 162 8.85 7.64 -18.69
N ALA A 163 8.37 8.90 -18.82
CA ALA A 163 7.78 9.37 -20.07
C ALA A 163 8.77 9.32 -21.25
N LYS A 164 10.05 9.56 -21.04
CA LYS A 164 11.07 9.47 -22.09
C LYS A 164 11.36 8.05 -22.57
N LYS A 165 11.22 7.04 -21.68
CA LYS A 165 11.56 5.64 -21.97
C LYS A 165 10.34 4.82 -22.32
N ASN A 166 9.24 5.05 -21.61
CA ASN A 166 7.99 4.32 -21.79
C ASN A 166 6.81 5.18 -21.35
N PRO A 167 6.28 6.04 -22.23
CA PRO A 167 5.16 6.94 -21.90
C PRO A 167 3.88 6.18 -21.49
N ALA A 168 3.64 4.98 -22.05
CA ALA A 168 2.50 4.16 -21.68
C ALA A 168 2.56 3.71 -20.22
N ILE A 169 3.73 3.38 -19.71
CA ILE A 169 3.92 3.04 -18.30
C ILE A 169 3.74 4.27 -17.40
N ALA A 170 4.22 5.45 -17.81
CA ALA A 170 4.00 6.68 -17.04
C ALA A 170 2.50 6.95 -16.89
N GLU A 171 1.78 6.90 -18.01
CA GLU A 171 0.33 7.12 -18.03
C GLU A 171 -0.45 6.08 -17.21
N ALA A 172 -0.12 4.80 -17.36
CA ALA A 172 -0.74 3.73 -16.60
C ALA A 172 -0.56 3.92 -15.08
N ASN A 173 0.63 4.29 -14.64
CA ASN A 173 0.87 4.54 -13.22
C ASN A 173 0.07 5.76 -12.69
N LYS A 174 -0.06 6.83 -13.47
CA LYS A 174 -0.89 7.98 -13.10
C LYS A 174 -2.37 7.59 -13.00
N ARG A 175 -2.89 6.86 -13.97
CA ARG A 175 -4.28 6.36 -13.95
C ARG A 175 -4.53 5.41 -12.77
N ALA A 176 -3.56 4.60 -12.38
CA ALA A 176 -3.68 3.75 -11.20
C ALA A 176 -3.75 4.57 -9.91
N ILE A 177 -3.01 5.70 -9.80
CA ILE A 177 -3.14 6.64 -8.67
C ILE A 177 -4.55 7.21 -8.63
N ASP A 178 -5.04 7.76 -9.76
CA ASP A 178 -6.39 8.32 -9.85
C ASP A 178 -7.47 7.31 -9.44
N ALA A 179 -7.33 6.07 -9.90
CA ALA A 179 -8.28 5.01 -9.59
C ALA A 179 -8.31 4.69 -8.08
N GLY A 180 -7.14 4.63 -7.43
CA GLY A 180 -7.04 4.40 -5.99
C GLY A 180 -7.60 5.56 -5.16
N TYR A 181 -7.32 6.79 -5.56
CA TYR A 181 -7.88 7.98 -4.93
C TYR A 181 -9.42 7.99 -5.04
N ASN A 182 -9.95 7.79 -6.25
CA ASN A 182 -11.38 7.77 -6.51
C ASN A 182 -12.09 6.62 -5.78
N TYR A 183 -11.45 5.45 -5.68
CA TYR A 183 -11.97 4.35 -4.86
C TYR A 183 -12.16 4.80 -3.41
N ALA A 184 -11.13 5.37 -2.80
CA ALA A 184 -11.19 5.80 -1.42
C ALA A 184 -12.22 6.91 -1.20
N ALA A 185 -12.32 7.87 -2.13
CA ALA A 185 -13.26 8.98 -2.06
C ALA A 185 -14.73 8.54 -2.18
N ASN A 186 -15.01 7.52 -3.01
CA ASN A 186 -16.38 7.14 -3.36
C ASN A 186 -16.96 6.02 -2.50
N THR A 187 -16.12 5.18 -1.88
CA THR A 187 -16.61 4.02 -1.11
C THR A 187 -17.00 4.34 0.32
N HIS A 188 -16.55 5.46 0.86
CA HIS A 188 -16.80 5.87 2.26
C HIS A 188 -16.41 4.80 3.31
N GLN A 189 -15.49 3.89 2.96
CA GLN A 189 -15.05 2.82 3.84
C GLN A 189 -13.99 3.27 4.86
N PHE A 190 -13.41 4.45 4.64
CA PHE A 190 -12.38 4.98 5.52
C PHE A 190 -13.01 5.85 6.60
N ALA A 191 -13.08 5.34 7.82
CA ALA A 191 -13.66 6.03 8.96
C ALA A 191 -12.89 7.29 9.37
N ASN A 192 -11.58 7.31 9.11
CA ASN A 192 -10.68 8.42 9.45
C ASN A 192 -9.89 8.88 8.23
N THR A 193 -9.78 10.20 8.10
CA THR A 193 -8.77 10.86 7.26
C THR A 193 -7.80 11.61 8.19
N TYR A 194 -6.55 11.77 7.80
CA TYR A 194 -5.46 12.30 8.64
C TYR A 194 -4.90 13.60 8.09
#